data_4f5b8bf7de36575c6cfd2cce974c39db
#
_entry.id   4f5b8bf7de36575c6cfd2cce974c39db
#
_cell.length_a   1.000
_cell.length_b   1.000
_cell.length_c   1.000
_cell.angle_alpha   90.00
_cell.angle_beta   90.00
_cell.angle_gamma   90.00
#
_symmetry.space_group_name_H-M   'P 1'
#
loop_
_entity.id
_entity.type
_entity.pdbx_description
1 polymer ?
#
loop_
_entity_poly.entity_id
_entity_poly.type
_entity_poly.pdbx_seq_one_letter_code
_entity_poly.pdbx_strand_id
1 'polypeptide(L)'
;MYLQIWREKRDGAGLPQHERYTPLLGALEANMDATILSDGTVKLTVGTNTPTDAATLTLTRLPRYWFDKDTGASGEWYYYVKEVDAEGNEVHSASYPTSGVQPEINLNVKTLTVTNTLTDVSARKVWTSLDNQFTLNPANLPDITLTLKQTTAETAADGDKTIATVTLGWDAEAGKVVAKNLDGWQFGEVVEYTAPVGSKNIWWGYKWYNLPAYDAGGNIYRYYAKEQTPVGSGWQLVTDDTNATNTAPIPANSENRVFQITNTPITYTLPETGGIGTLPFTLGGLLLMAAAALLLGQEIKRRREGC
;
A
#
# COMPACT_ATOMS: atom_id res chain seq x y z
N MET A 1 18.14 -3.35 8.53
CA MET A 1 18.06 -4.34 9.62
C MET A 1 19.08 -3.98 10.68
N TYR A 2 18.73 -4.14 11.94
CA TYR A 2 19.65 -3.95 13.06
C TYR A 2 19.68 -5.24 13.87
N LEU A 3 20.88 -5.71 14.18
CA LEU A 3 21.07 -6.97 14.91
C LEU A 3 21.86 -6.71 16.19
N GLN A 4 21.38 -7.22 17.29
CA GLN A 4 22.09 -7.28 18.55
C GLN A 4 22.58 -8.70 18.79
N ILE A 5 23.86 -8.82 19.09
CA ILE A 5 24.44 -10.11 19.45
C ILE A 5 24.43 -10.21 20.97
N TRP A 6 23.87 -11.28 21.45
CA TRP A 6 23.77 -11.58 22.88
C TRP A 6 24.47 -12.88 23.19
N ARG A 7 24.95 -12.99 24.40
CA ARG A 7 25.50 -14.24 24.92
C ARG A 7 24.96 -14.54 26.30
N GLU A 8 24.90 -15.80 26.60
CA GLU A 8 24.32 -16.32 27.84
C GLU A 8 25.36 -17.20 28.52
N LYS A 9 25.47 -16.99 29.83
CA LYS A 9 26.28 -17.80 30.74
C LYS A 9 25.36 -18.86 31.39
N ARG A 10 25.72 -20.11 31.26
CA ARG A 10 25.00 -21.22 31.87
C ARG A 10 25.92 -21.91 32.83
N ASP A 11 25.71 -21.76 34.11
CA ASP A 11 26.51 -22.37 35.16
C ASP A 11 25.82 -23.59 35.82
N GLY A 12 24.61 -23.94 35.35
CA GLY A 12 23.84 -25.10 35.85
C GLY A 12 23.22 -24.92 37.23
N ALA A 13 23.51 -23.83 37.93
CA ALA A 13 23.09 -23.59 39.31
C ALA A 13 22.18 -22.40 39.52
N GLY A 14 22.02 -21.54 38.49
CA GLY A 14 21.25 -20.28 38.59
C GLY A 14 20.45 -19.96 37.35
N LEU A 15 19.74 -18.81 37.38
CA LEU A 15 19.10 -18.28 36.19
C LEU A 15 20.18 -17.85 35.17
N PRO A 16 19.96 -18.11 33.86
CA PRO A 16 20.88 -17.70 32.82
C PRO A 16 21.18 -16.21 32.91
N GLN A 17 22.46 -15.87 32.86
CA GLN A 17 22.89 -14.48 32.80
C GLN A 17 23.11 -14.09 31.35
N HIS A 18 22.36 -13.11 30.89
CA HIS A 18 22.40 -12.60 29.52
C HIS A 18 23.21 -11.31 29.47
N GLU A 19 24.12 -11.21 28.54
CA GLU A 19 24.84 -9.95 28.28
C GLU A 19 24.94 -9.68 26.78
N ARG A 20 24.93 -8.42 26.46
CA ARG A 20 25.13 -7.98 25.09
C ARG A 20 26.61 -8.07 24.72
N TYR A 21 26.88 -8.53 23.52
CA TYR A 21 28.24 -8.69 23.02
C TYR A 21 28.46 -7.85 21.76
N THR A 22 29.55 -7.09 21.72
CA THR A 22 29.96 -6.35 20.53
C THR A 22 30.85 -7.27 19.68
N PRO A 23 30.37 -7.75 18.52
CA PRO A 23 31.14 -8.67 17.68
C PRO A 23 32.20 -7.94 16.87
N LEU A 24 33.06 -8.71 16.20
CA LEU A 24 33.85 -8.23 15.08
C LEU A 24 33.26 -8.79 13.78
N LEU A 25 33.16 -7.93 12.78
CA LEU A 25 32.66 -8.33 11.47
C LEU A 25 33.75 -9.13 10.74
N GLY A 26 33.33 -10.21 10.09
CA GLY A 26 34.13 -10.94 9.13
C GLY A 26 33.98 -10.34 7.72
N ALA A 27 34.31 -11.14 6.72
CA ALA A 27 34.08 -10.76 5.33
C ALA A 27 32.57 -10.63 5.06
N LEU A 28 32.20 -9.57 4.34
CA LEU A 28 30.82 -9.32 3.89
C LEU A 28 30.64 -9.86 2.47
N GLU A 29 29.43 -10.25 2.14
CA GLU A 29 29.07 -10.59 0.78
C GLU A 29 29.01 -9.33 -0.11
N ALA A 30 29.15 -9.49 -1.42
CA ALA A 30 29.36 -8.39 -2.38
C ALA A 30 28.26 -7.31 -2.37
N ASN A 31 27.04 -7.63 -1.93
CA ASN A 31 25.90 -6.74 -1.93
C ASN A 31 25.47 -6.35 -0.51
N MET A 32 26.35 -6.49 0.45
CA MET A 32 26.08 -6.19 1.85
C MET A 32 27.01 -5.13 2.36
N ASP A 33 26.46 -4.25 3.18
CA ASP A 33 27.21 -3.31 4.03
C ASP A 33 26.80 -3.52 5.48
N ALA A 34 27.76 -3.56 6.39
CA ALA A 34 27.51 -3.72 7.81
C ALA A 34 28.38 -2.77 8.62
N THR A 35 27.78 -2.12 9.59
CA THR A 35 28.45 -1.20 10.51
C THR A 35 28.08 -1.53 11.94
N ILE A 36 29.09 -1.56 12.83
CA ILE A 36 28.86 -1.68 14.27
C ILE A 36 28.65 -0.29 14.84
N LEU A 37 27.49 -0.08 15.43
CA LEU A 37 27.15 1.17 16.11
C LEU A 37 27.86 1.27 17.47
N SER A 38 27.88 2.47 18.06
CA SER A 38 28.54 2.74 19.35
C SER A 38 28.03 1.88 20.50
N ASP A 39 26.81 1.39 20.41
CA ASP A 39 26.17 0.52 21.39
C ASP A 39 26.40 -0.98 21.10
N GLY A 40 27.19 -1.33 20.07
CA GLY A 40 27.47 -2.70 19.65
C GLY A 40 26.39 -3.31 18.76
N THR A 41 25.33 -2.60 18.39
CA THR A 41 24.36 -3.04 17.39
C THR A 41 25.01 -3.08 16.01
N VAL A 42 24.77 -4.16 15.28
CA VAL A 42 25.17 -4.28 13.89
C VAL A 42 24.04 -3.74 13.00
N LYS A 43 24.30 -2.63 12.32
CA LYS A 43 23.42 -2.14 11.24
C LYS A 43 23.82 -2.86 9.97
N LEU A 44 22.89 -3.59 9.40
CA LEU A 44 23.07 -4.35 8.17
C LEU A 44 22.21 -3.74 7.06
N THR A 45 22.85 -3.43 5.94
CA THR A 45 22.18 -2.99 4.71
C THR A 45 22.42 -4.03 3.64
N VAL A 46 21.36 -4.56 3.07
CA VAL A 46 21.40 -5.51 1.95
C VAL A 46 20.97 -4.77 0.70
N GLY A 47 21.75 -4.87 -0.37
CA GLY A 47 21.45 -4.22 -1.63
C GLY A 47 20.14 -4.72 -2.27
N THR A 48 19.50 -3.88 -3.04
CA THR A 48 18.14 -4.04 -3.55
C THR A 48 17.97 -5.10 -4.65
N ASN A 49 19.04 -5.73 -5.10
CA ASN A 49 19.01 -6.56 -6.32
C ASN A 49 18.55 -8.01 -6.12
N THR A 50 18.32 -8.45 -4.89
CA THR A 50 17.83 -9.82 -4.61
C THR A 50 16.94 -9.83 -3.38
N PRO A 51 15.63 -9.57 -3.53
CA PRO A 51 14.71 -9.53 -2.38
C PRO A 51 14.46 -10.89 -1.72
N THR A 52 14.90 -11.98 -2.32
CA THR A 52 14.57 -13.35 -1.90
C THR A 52 15.76 -14.13 -1.36
N ASP A 53 16.96 -13.59 -1.43
CA ASP A 53 18.14 -14.36 -1.04
C ASP A 53 18.52 -14.13 0.42
N ALA A 54 18.91 -15.20 1.08
CA ALA A 54 19.43 -15.13 2.43
C ALA A 54 20.79 -14.39 2.40
N ALA A 55 20.89 -13.34 3.21
CA ALA A 55 22.14 -12.62 3.42
C ALA A 55 22.87 -13.22 4.62
N THR A 56 24.14 -13.55 4.46
CA THR A 56 24.97 -14.15 5.51
C THR A 56 25.93 -13.14 6.10
N LEU A 57 25.72 -12.78 7.36
CA LEU A 57 26.65 -11.95 8.13
C LEU A 57 27.61 -12.84 8.92
N THR A 58 28.89 -12.75 8.61
CA THR A 58 29.91 -13.50 9.35
C THR A 58 30.43 -12.67 10.51
N LEU A 59 30.34 -13.21 11.71
CA LEU A 59 30.94 -12.64 12.93
C LEU A 59 32.18 -13.46 13.32
N THR A 60 33.23 -12.78 13.73
CA THR A 60 34.50 -13.41 14.05
C THR A 60 34.92 -13.12 15.50
N ARG A 61 35.86 -13.94 15.97
CA ARG A 61 36.48 -13.81 17.30
C ARG A 61 35.49 -13.80 18.45
N LEU A 62 34.43 -14.59 18.35
CA LEU A 62 33.52 -14.79 19.46
C LEU A 62 34.21 -15.67 20.52
N PRO A 63 34.34 -15.20 21.78
CA PRO A 63 34.89 -16.03 22.86
C PRO A 63 34.04 -17.28 23.05
N ARG A 64 34.69 -18.42 23.14
CA ARG A 64 33.97 -19.70 23.35
C ARG A 64 33.67 -19.98 24.82
N TYR A 65 34.61 -19.62 25.69
CA TYR A 65 34.56 -19.95 27.11
C TYR A 65 34.47 -18.68 27.93
N TRP A 66 33.79 -18.76 29.07
CA TRP A 66 33.84 -17.80 30.14
C TRP A 66 34.56 -18.40 31.35
N PHE A 67 35.16 -17.56 32.13
CA PHE A 67 35.79 -17.90 33.40
C PHE A 67 35.48 -16.82 34.42
N ASP A 68 34.98 -17.24 35.57
CA ASP A 68 34.75 -16.40 36.71
C ASP A 68 35.91 -16.53 37.69
N LYS A 69 36.72 -15.51 37.81
CA LYS A 69 37.91 -15.50 38.67
C LYS A 69 37.59 -15.53 40.16
N ASP A 70 36.37 -15.08 40.56
CA ASP A 70 35.98 -14.97 41.98
C ASP A 70 35.43 -16.28 42.50
N THR A 71 34.79 -17.05 41.70
CA THR A 71 34.21 -18.37 42.02
C THR A 71 35.00 -19.54 41.49
N GLY A 72 35.92 -19.31 40.55
CA GLY A 72 36.63 -20.38 39.81
C GLY A 72 35.75 -21.13 38.79
N ALA A 73 34.50 -20.75 38.64
CA ALA A 73 33.58 -21.36 37.70
C ALA A 73 33.95 -21.04 36.25
N SER A 74 33.70 -21.99 35.35
CA SER A 74 33.94 -21.82 33.92
C SER A 74 32.89 -22.57 33.10
N GLY A 75 32.67 -22.15 31.88
CA GLY A 75 31.73 -22.79 30.98
C GLY A 75 31.83 -22.26 29.57
N GLU A 76 30.93 -22.72 28.72
CA GLU A 76 30.84 -22.21 27.37
C GLU A 76 29.83 -21.05 27.28
N TRP A 77 30.10 -20.05 26.42
CA TRP A 77 29.17 -19.02 26.05
C TRP A 77 28.17 -19.59 25.04
N TYR A 78 26.90 -19.23 25.21
CA TYR A 78 25.83 -19.49 24.25
C TYR A 78 25.46 -18.17 23.59
N TYR A 79 25.57 -18.11 22.28
CA TYR A 79 25.26 -16.90 21.51
C TYR A 79 23.90 -16.98 20.87
N TYR A 80 23.22 -15.86 20.84
CA TYR A 80 21.99 -15.68 20.10
C TYR A 80 21.91 -14.27 19.53
N VAL A 81 21.04 -14.08 18.54
CA VAL A 81 20.87 -12.81 17.83
C VAL A 81 19.47 -12.32 18.08
N LYS A 82 19.33 -11.03 18.34
CA LYS A 82 18.05 -10.32 18.33
C LYS A 82 18.04 -9.36 17.19
N GLU A 83 16.96 -9.32 16.44
CA GLU A 83 16.66 -8.22 15.54
C GLU A 83 15.97 -7.11 16.32
N VAL A 84 16.41 -5.87 16.09
CA VAL A 84 15.87 -4.68 16.74
C VAL A 84 15.57 -3.62 15.70
N ASP A 85 14.69 -2.68 16.07
CA ASP A 85 14.47 -1.47 15.28
C ASP A 85 15.63 -0.45 15.49
N ALA A 86 15.51 0.71 14.87
CA ALA A 86 16.51 1.76 14.99
C ALA A 86 16.64 2.34 16.41
N GLU A 87 15.61 2.20 17.21
CA GLU A 87 15.48 2.62 18.61
C GLU A 87 15.96 1.54 19.58
N GLY A 88 16.25 0.33 19.09
CA GLY A 88 16.76 -0.79 19.89
C GLY A 88 15.69 -1.70 20.49
N ASN A 89 14.41 -1.54 20.11
CA ASN A 89 13.34 -2.43 20.54
C ASN A 89 13.37 -3.72 19.72
N GLU A 90 13.09 -4.84 20.38
CA GLU A 90 13.12 -6.16 19.75
C GLU A 90 12.02 -6.27 18.68
N VAL A 91 12.40 -6.70 17.48
CA VAL A 91 11.48 -6.98 16.37
C VAL A 91 11.16 -8.47 16.39
N HIS A 92 9.91 -8.81 16.70
CA HIS A 92 9.45 -10.20 16.66
C HIS A 92 8.91 -10.52 15.27
N SER A 93 9.72 -11.22 14.46
CA SER A 93 9.17 -11.88 13.29
C SER A 93 8.58 -13.24 13.70
N ALA A 94 7.54 -13.71 13.01
CA ALA A 94 6.86 -14.97 13.35
C ALA A 94 7.77 -16.21 13.31
N SER A 95 8.90 -16.12 12.67
CA SER A 95 9.91 -17.16 12.56
C SER A 95 11.14 -16.90 13.42
N TYR A 96 11.09 -15.91 14.27
CA TYR A 96 12.11 -15.67 15.27
C TYR A 96 12.00 -16.76 16.33
N PRO A 97 13.05 -17.54 16.60
CA PRO A 97 12.98 -18.46 17.71
C PRO A 97 12.90 -17.63 18.99
N THR A 98 11.67 -17.38 19.45
CA THR A 98 11.43 -16.80 20.75
C THR A 98 12.16 -17.62 21.80
N SER A 99 12.87 -16.94 22.67
CA SER A 99 13.49 -17.37 23.91
C SER A 99 13.38 -18.87 24.19
N GLY A 100 14.44 -19.62 23.95
CA GLY A 100 14.53 -21.01 24.37
C GLY A 100 15.09 -21.99 23.34
N VAL A 101 15.16 -21.66 22.06
CA VAL A 101 15.93 -22.46 21.11
C VAL A 101 17.39 -22.06 21.26
N GLN A 102 18.08 -22.90 21.98
CA GLN A 102 19.49 -22.77 22.26
C GLN A 102 20.28 -23.02 20.99
N PRO A 103 21.09 -22.08 20.52
CA PRO A 103 22.07 -22.44 19.52
C PRO A 103 23.01 -23.46 20.18
N GLU A 104 22.86 -24.71 19.81
CA GLU A 104 23.89 -25.71 20.15
C GLU A 104 25.22 -25.27 19.56
N ILE A 105 26.21 -25.06 20.43
CA ILE A 105 27.52 -24.70 19.97
C ILE A 105 28.23 -25.97 19.48
N ASN A 106 28.14 -26.23 18.18
CA ASN A 106 29.04 -27.17 17.52
C ASN A 106 30.26 -26.42 16.94
N LEU A 107 31.43 -27.01 17.08
CA LEU A 107 32.74 -26.38 16.97
C LEU A 107 33.12 -25.78 15.61
N ASN A 108 32.43 -26.08 14.52
CA ASN A 108 32.99 -25.83 13.20
C ASN A 108 32.32 -24.78 12.36
N VAL A 109 31.02 -24.60 12.43
CA VAL A 109 30.32 -23.49 11.76
C VAL A 109 28.99 -23.28 12.47
N LYS A 110 28.70 -22.02 12.86
CA LYS A 110 27.43 -21.69 13.44
C LYS A 110 26.75 -20.65 12.63
N THR A 111 25.62 -21.04 12.16
CA THR A 111 24.70 -20.12 11.49
C THR A 111 23.51 -19.88 12.41
N LEU A 112 23.34 -18.64 12.82
CA LEU A 112 22.11 -18.17 13.43
C LEU A 112 21.28 -17.58 12.31
N THR A 113 20.11 -18.14 12.06
CA THR A 113 19.23 -17.65 11.00
C THR A 113 18.19 -16.75 11.60
N VAL A 114 18.13 -15.50 11.12
CA VAL A 114 17.02 -14.58 11.37
C VAL A 114 16.20 -14.52 10.09
N THR A 115 14.96 -14.95 10.17
CA THR A 115 14.08 -14.96 9.00
C THR A 115 13.00 -13.90 9.18
N ASN A 116 13.01 -12.91 8.31
CA ASN A 116 11.95 -11.92 8.25
C ASN A 116 10.83 -12.40 7.31
N THR A 117 9.62 -12.44 7.84
CA THR A 117 8.46 -12.67 7.01
C THR A 117 8.05 -11.33 6.40
N LEU A 118 8.24 -11.22 5.09
CA LEU A 118 7.88 -10.05 4.32
C LEU A 118 6.64 -10.32 3.49
N THR A 119 5.96 -9.25 3.11
CA THR A 119 4.75 -9.31 2.30
C THR A 119 4.77 -8.26 1.21
N ASP A 120 3.95 -8.47 0.19
CA ASP A 120 3.68 -7.49 -0.86
C ASP A 120 2.24 -7.02 -0.76
N VAL A 121 2.02 -5.79 -1.16
CA VAL A 121 0.69 -5.19 -1.24
C VAL A 121 0.59 -4.41 -2.54
N SER A 122 -0.52 -4.58 -3.26
CA SER A 122 -0.75 -3.86 -4.51
C SER A 122 -2.01 -3.01 -4.42
N ALA A 123 -1.96 -1.84 -5.03
CA ALA A 123 -3.13 -1.04 -5.31
C ALA A 123 -3.40 -1.06 -6.82
N ARG A 124 -4.61 -1.43 -7.21
CA ARG A 124 -5.10 -1.39 -8.58
C ARG A 124 -6.09 -0.23 -8.73
N LYS A 125 -5.69 0.77 -9.49
CA LYS A 125 -6.54 1.89 -9.84
C LYS A 125 -7.35 1.57 -11.08
N VAL A 126 -8.65 1.81 -11.02
CA VAL A 126 -9.58 1.65 -12.13
C VAL A 126 -10.20 3.01 -12.48
N TRP A 127 -10.06 3.41 -13.72
CA TRP A 127 -10.79 4.52 -14.31
C TRP A 127 -11.93 3.93 -15.12
N THR A 128 -13.17 4.11 -14.64
CA THR A 128 -14.33 3.51 -15.31
C THR A 128 -14.80 4.34 -16.50
N SER A 129 -15.09 3.66 -17.58
CA SER A 129 -15.68 4.22 -18.80
C SER A 129 -17.22 4.26 -18.76
N LEU A 130 -17.84 4.06 -17.58
CA LEU A 130 -19.29 3.95 -17.40
C LEU A 130 -19.91 2.95 -18.40
N ASP A 131 -19.59 1.67 -18.21
CA ASP A 131 -20.07 0.59 -19.07
C ASP A 131 -19.75 0.80 -20.56
N ASN A 132 -18.54 1.28 -20.83
CA ASN A 132 -18.05 1.57 -22.16
C ASN A 132 -18.74 2.75 -22.89
N GLN A 133 -19.46 3.59 -22.18
CA GLN A 133 -20.07 4.80 -22.77
C GLN A 133 -19.02 5.82 -23.22
N PHE A 134 -17.86 5.83 -22.56
CA PHE A 134 -16.77 6.74 -22.89
C PHE A 134 -15.53 5.99 -23.39
N THR A 135 -14.83 6.57 -24.32
CA THR A 135 -13.47 6.13 -24.65
C THR A 135 -12.50 7.00 -23.87
N LEU A 136 -11.79 6.36 -22.94
CA LEU A 136 -10.82 7.04 -22.10
C LEU A 136 -9.47 7.13 -22.83
N ASN A 137 -8.81 8.27 -22.64
CA ASN A 137 -7.41 8.45 -23.07
C ASN A 137 -6.54 8.57 -21.83
N PRO A 138 -5.56 7.67 -21.63
CA PRO A 138 -4.67 7.72 -20.47
C PRO A 138 -4.00 9.08 -20.26
N ALA A 139 -3.65 9.77 -21.35
CA ALA A 139 -2.99 11.07 -21.30
C ALA A 139 -3.88 12.20 -20.73
N ASN A 140 -5.20 12.00 -20.70
CA ASN A 140 -6.14 12.99 -20.18
C ASN A 140 -6.59 12.66 -18.74
N LEU A 141 -6.11 11.57 -18.16
CA LEU A 141 -6.41 11.22 -16.78
C LEU A 141 -5.53 12.01 -15.82
N PRO A 142 -6.08 12.48 -14.70
CA PRO A 142 -5.29 13.20 -13.72
C PRO A 142 -4.29 12.28 -13.02
N ASP A 143 -3.20 12.86 -12.55
CA ASP A 143 -2.32 12.19 -11.61
C ASP A 143 -3.09 11.88 -10.31
N ILE A 144 -2.79 10.75 -9.70
CA ILE A 144 -3.39 10.33 -8.42
C ILE A 144 -2.31 10.06 -7.40
N THR A 145 -2.63 10.32 -6.14
CA THR A 145 -1.75 9.95 -5.04
C THR A 145 -2.36 8.78 -4.27
N LEU A 146 -1.62 7.68 -4.21
CA LEU A 146 -1.95 6.51 -3.41
C LEU A 146 -1.13 6.54 -2.12
N THR A 147 -1.79 6.39 -1.00
CA THR A 147 -1.18 6.31 0.33
C THR A 147 -1.33 4.91 0.88
N LEU A 148 -0.21 4.23 1.16
CA LEU A 148 -0.19 2.96 1.86
C LEU A 148 -0.21 3.20 3.36
N LYS A 149 -1.17 2.59 4.03
CA LYS A 149 -1.37 2.63 5.47
C LYS A 149 -1.12 1.27 6.11
N GLN A 150 -0.67 1.27 7.36
CA GLN A 150 -0.38 0.08 8.15
C GLN A 150 -1.07 0.19 9.52
N THR A 151 -1.64 -0.91 9.98
CA THR A 151 -2.24 -1.06 11.31
C THR A 151 -2.13 -2.51 11.77
N THR A 152 -2.35 -2.77 13.05
CA THR A 152 -2.59 -4.13 13.58
C THR A 152 -4.07 -4.38 13.86
N ALA A 153 -4.91 -3.33 13.78
CA ALA A 153 -6.35 -3.42 13.99
C ALA A 153 -7.08 -4.01 12.77
N GLU A 154 -8.26 -4.57 13.00
CA GLU A 154 -9.11 -5.12 11.92
C GLU A 154 -9.81 -4.04 11.09
N THR A 155 -9.93 -2.85 11.65
CA THR A 155 -10.59 -1.70 11.02
C THR A 155 -9.61 -0.56 10.85
N ALA A 156 -9.71 0.14 9.71
CA ALA A 156 -8.90 1.31 9.42
C ALA A 156 -9.29 2.49 10.32
N ALA A 157 -8.30 3.26 10.74
CA ALA A 157 -8.47 4.49 11.50
C ALA A 157 -7.67 5.63 10.87
N ASP A 158 -8.10 6.88 11.10
CA ASP A 158 -7.41 8.05 10.54
C ASP A 158 -5.98 8.21 11.09
N GLY A 159 -5.75 7.76 12.33
CA GLY A 159 -4.44 7.77 12.99
C GLY A 159 -3.48 6.66 12.56
N ASP A 160 -3.89 5.74 11.68
CA ASP A 160 -3.03 4.64 11.24
C ASP A 160 -1.77 5.14 10.55
N LYS A 161 -0.68 4.42 10.75
CA LYS A 161 0.64 4.80 10.25
C LYS A 161 0.66 4.86 8.72
N THR A 162 1.07 5.98 8.17
CA THR A 162 1.41 6.10 6.75
C THR A 162 2.80 5.49 6.51
N ILE A 163 2.87 4.52 5.61
CA ILE A 163 4.10 3.81 5.26
C ILE A 163 4.74 4.43 4.03
N ALA A 164 3.92 4.74 3.02
CA ALA A 164 4.37 5.31 1.77
C ALA A 164 3.28 6.14 1.11
N THR A 165 3.70 7.07 0.28
CA THR A 165 2.85 7.71 -0.72
C THR A 165 3.50 7.59 -2.09
N VAL A 166 2.70 7.36 -3.12
CA VAL A 166 3.16 7.35 -4.50
C VAL A 166 2.18 8.13 -5.38
N THR A 167 2.71 9.00 -6.22
CA THR A 167 1.91 9.68 -7.24
C THR A 167 2.08 8.97 -8.57
N LEU A 168 0.99 8.43 -9.12
CA LEU A 168 0.94 7.80 -10.42
C LEU A 168 0.39 8.79 -11.45
N GLY A 169 1.01 8.82 -12.61
CA GLY A 169 0.54 9.64 -13.72
C GLY A 169 1.03 9.10 -15.05
N TRP A 170 0.38 9.57 -16.12
CA TRP A 170 0.78 9.20 -17.47
C TRP A 170 2.04 9.97 -17.90
N ASP A 171 2.99 9.26 -18.44
CA ASP A 171 4.15 9.82 -19.13
C ASP A 171 3.92 9.74 -20.63
N ALA A 172 3.74 10.90 -21.27
CA ALA A 172 3.46 10.98 -22.70
C ALA A 172 4.65 10.59 -23.57
N GLU A 173 5.88 10.80 -23.09
CA GLU A 173 7.09 10.43 -23.81
C GLU A 173 7.33 8.92 -23.74
N ALA A 174 7.17 8.33 -22.57
CA ALA A 174 7.29 6.89 -22.36
C ALA A 174 6.06 6.11 -22.84
N GLY A 175 4.90 6.76 -23.04
CA GLY A 175 3.65 6.12 -23.44
C GLY A 175 3.09 5.15 -22.40
N LYS A 176 3.39 5.37 -21.12
CA LYS A 176 2.98 4.49 -20.01
C LYS A 176 2.75 5.25 -18.72
N VAL A 177 2.18 4.57 -17.75
CA VAL A 177 2.06 5.06 -16.37
C VAL A 177 3.41 4.97 -15.68
N VAL A 178 3.75 6.01 -14.93
CA VAL A 178 4.98 6.09 -14.12
C VAL A 178 4.67 6.55 -12.71
N ALA A 179 5.56 6.20 -11.80
CA ALA A 179 5.59 6.80 -10.46
C ALA A 179 6.36 8.13 -10.56
N LYS A 180 5.64 9.25 -10.44
CA LYS A 180 6.22 10.60 -10.54
C LYS A 180 6.82 11.09 -9.23
N ASN A 181 6.29 10.62 -8.12
CA ASN A 181 6.79 10.95 -6.79
C ASN A 181 6.59 9.74 -5.87
N LEU A 182 7.59 9.46 -5.05
CA LEU A 182 7.55 8.40 -4.06
C LEU A 182 8.14 8.93 -2.75
N ASP A 183 7.39 8.80 -1.66
CA ASP A 183 7.81 9.16 -0.32
C ASP A 183 7.54 8.00 0.66
N GLY A 184 8.39 7.86 1.68
CA GLY A 184 8.33 6.79 2.65
C GLY A 184 8.97 5.50 2.14
N TRP A 185 8.24 4.38 2.12
CA TRP A 185 8.76 3.07 1.72
C TRP A 185 9.20 3.05 0.26
N GLN A 186 10.49 2.76 0.03
CA GLN A 186 11.10 2.92 -1.30
C GLN A 186 11.01 1.68 -2.18
N PHE A 187 10.61 0.53 -1.62
CA PHE A 187 10.52 -0.72 -2.38
C PHE A 187 9.15 -0.83 -3.03
N GLY A 188 9.09 -0.57 -4.30
CA GLY A 188 7.85 -0.66 -5.08
C GLY A 188 8.05 -0.40 -6.56
N GLU A 189 7.05 -0.77 -7.34
CA GLU A 189 7.07 -0.64 -8.78
C GLU A 189 5.66 -0.38 -9.36
N VAL A 190 5.61 0.26 -10.52
CA VAL A 190 4.37 0.36 -11.30
C VAL A 190 4.06 -1.01 -11.89
N VAL A 191 2.84 -1.47 -11.69
CA VAL A 191 2.34 -2.74 -12.22
C VAL A 191 1.33 -2.46 -13.32
N GLU A 192 1.51 -3.09 -14.46
CA GLU A 192 0.53 -3.04 -15.54
C GLU A 192 -0.58 -4.08 -15.30
N TYR A 193 -1.81 -3.60 -15.26
CA TYR A 193 -2.99 -4.46 -15.20
C TYR A 193 -3.72 -4.39 -16.54
N THR A 194 -4.13 -5.55 -17.04
CA THR A 194 -4.94 -5.63 -18.25
C THR A 194 -6.42 -5.58 -17.89
N ALA A 195 -7.13 -4.62 -18.45
CA ALA A 195 -8.58 -4.58 -18.32
C ALA A 195 -9.24 -5.83 -18.98
N PRO A 196 -10.39 -6.28 -18.49
CA PRO A 196 -11.12 -7.38 -19.11
C PRO A 196 -11.39 -7.17 -20.60
N VAL A 197 -11.42 -8.24 -21.37
CA VAL A 197 -11.68 -8.16 -22.81
C VAL A 197 -13.01 -7.45 -23.06
N GLY A 198 -13.00 -6.45 -23.94
CA GLY A 198 -14.15 -5.61 -24.26
C GLY A 198 -14.40 -4.45 -23.31
N SER A 199 -13.64 -4.32 -22.23
CA SER A 199 -13.70 -3.17 -21.32
C SER A 199 -12.90 -2.00 -21.90
N LYS A 200 -13.47 -0.79 -21.82
CA LYS A 200 -12.78 0.47 -22.13
C LYS A 200 -12.23 1.16 -20.85
N ASN A 201 -12.30 0.50 -19.71
CA ASN A 201 -11.72 0.98 -18.48
C ASN A 201 -10.19 1.03 -18.61
N ILE A 202 -9.57 2.00 -17.93
CA ILE A 202 -8.12 2.08 -17.84
C ILE A 202 -7.71 1.65 -16.45
N TRP A 203 -6.70 0.81 -16.38
CA TRP A 203 -6.20 0.25 -15.14
C TRP A 203 -4.74 0.67 -14.93
N TRP A 204 -4.46 1.25 -13.79
CA TRP A 204 -3.12 1.54 -13.31
C TRP A 204 -2.85 0.71 -12.07
N GLY A 205 -1.58 0.52 -11.73
CA GLY A 205 -1.26 -0.19 -10.51
C GLY A 205 0.09 0.19 -9.93
N TYR A 206 0.19 0.00 -8.63
CA TYR A 206 1.45 0.07 -7.92
C TYR A 206 1.53 -1.06 -6.91
N LYS A 207 2.70 -1.68 -6.82
CA LYS A 207 3.00 -2.75 -5.89
C LYS A 207 4.09 -2.29 -4.96
N TRP A 208 3.83 -2.33 -3.66
CA TRP A 208 4.85 -2.23 -2.62
C TRP A 208 5.27 -3.63 -2.23
N TYR A 209 6.55 -3.87 -2.09
CA TYR A 209 7.10 -5.17 -1.73
C TYR A 209 8.07 -5.05 -0.55
N ASN A 210 8.45 -6.21 0.02
CA ASN A 210 9.31 -6.32 1.19
C ASN A 210 8.75 -5.63 2.45
N LEU A 211 7.42 -5.50 2.55
CA LEU A 211 6.78 -4.92 3.73
C LEU A 211 6.85 -5.88 4.91
N PRO A 212 7.01 -5.40 6.16
CA PRO A 212 6.98 -6.25 7.35
C PRO A 212 5.62 -6.95 7.48
N ALA A 213 5.64 -8.25 7.81
CA ALA A 213 4.40 -8.98 8.05
C ALA A 213 3.90 -8.88 9.50
N TYR A 214 4.79 -8.58 10.45
CA TYR A 214 4.50 -8.55 11.88
C TYR A 214 5.11 -7.33 12.55
N ASP A 215 4.47 -6.88 13.64
CA ASP A 215 5.05 -5.86 14.52
C ASP A 215 6.07 -6.47 15.50
N ALA A 216 6.68 -5.64 16.33
CA ALA A 216 7.63 -6.08 17.34
C ALA A 216 7.01 -7.01 18.40
N GLY A 217 5.71 -6.96 18.63
CA GLY A 217 4.97 -7.84 19.54
C GLY A 217 4.52 -9.16 18.93
N GLY A 218 4.82 -9.40 17.64
CA GLY A 218 4.37 -10.59 16.90
C GLY A 218 2.93 -10.49 16.38
N ASN A 219 2.29 -9.31 16.49
CA ASN A 219 0.98 -9.12 15.91
C ASN A 219 1.10 -8.94 14.40
N ILE A 220 0.17 -9.54 13.66
CA ILE A 220 0.17 -9.45 12.21
C ILE A 220 -0.17 -8.03 11.78
N TYR A 221 0.66 -7.45 10.92
CA TYR A 221 0.33 -6.20 10.26
C TYR A 221 -0.77 -6.40 9.24
N ARG A 222 -1.57 -5.38 9.11
CA ARG A 222 -2.60 -5.24 8.09
C ARG A 222 -2.30 -3.98 7.29
N TYR A 223 -2.53 -4.06 6.01
CA TYR A 223 -2.27 -2.95 5.08
C TYR A 223 -3.54 -2.55 4.38
N TYR A 224 -3.63 -1.29 3.99
CA TYR A 224 -4.67 -0.79 3.10
C TYR A 224 -4.17 0.44 2.34
N ALA A 225 -4.76 0.70 1.19
CA ALA A 225 -4.42 1.83 0.36
C ALA A 225 -5.57 2.86 0.35
N LYS A 226 -5.22 4.13 0.48
CA LYS A 226 -6.15 5.25 0.27
C LYS A 226 -5.72 6.04 -0.95
N GLU A 227 -6.69 6.56 -1.71
CA GLU A 227 -6.44 7.48 -2.79
C GLU A 227 -6.82 8.90 -2.38
N GLN A 228 -6.02 9.84 -2.84
CA GLN A 228 -6.37 11.25 -2.87
C GLN A 228 -6.61 11.63 -4.33
N THR A 229 -7.88 11.75 -4.70
CA THR A 229 -8.27 12.23 -6.03
C THR A 229 -8.12 13.75 -6.07
N PRO A 230 -7.48 14.31 -7.11
CA PRO A 230 -7.35 15.77 -7.23
C PRO A 230 -8.70 16.48 -7.33
N VAL A 231 -8.91 17.50 -6.52
CA VAL A 231 -10.13 18.32 -6.54
C VAL A 231 -10.26 19.01 -7.90
N GLY A 232 -11.47 18.99 -8.47
CA GLY A 232 -11.73 19.64 -9.76
C GLY A 232 -11.23 18.86 -10.99
N SER A 233 -10.77 17.64 -10.81
CA SER A 233 -10.29 16.79 -11.91
C SER A 233 -11.39 16.28 -12.85
N GLY A 234 -12.66 16.45 -12.49
CA GLY A 234 -13.79 15.85 -13.21
C GLY A 234 -14.04 14.38 -12.89
N TRP A 235 -13.33 13.85 -11.90
CA TRP A 235 -13.41 12.47 -11.43
C TRP A 235 -13.78 12.43 -9.95
N GLN A 236 -14.48 11.38 -9.55
CA GLN A 236 -14.81 11.11 -8.15
C GLN A 236 -14.54 9.65 -7.80
N LEU A 237 -14.15 9.42 -6.56
CA LEU A 237 -13.96 8.08 -6.02
C LEU A 237 -15.33 7.40 -5.88
N VAL A 238 -15.42 6.14 -6.31
CA VAL A 238 -16.60 5.31 -6.08
C VAL A 238 -16.55 4.79 -4.64
N THR A 239 -17.47 5.28 -3.81
CA THR A 239 -17.52 4.93 -2.38
C THR A 239 -18.30 3.65 -2.09
N ASP A 240 -19.15 3.20 -3.03
CA ASP A 240 -20.06 2.07 -2.85
C ASP A 240 -19.48 0.73 -3.33
N ASP A 241 -18.29 0.76 -3.94
CA ASP A 241 -17.61 -0.47 -4.31
C ASP A 241 -17.00 -1.09 -3.07
N THR A 242 -17.61 -2.18 -2.59
CA THR A 242 -17.14 -2.95 -1.42
C THR A 242 -15.69 -3.46 -1.56
N ASN A 243 -15.15 -3.40 -2.77
CA ASN A 243 -13.74 -3.66 -3.09
C ASN A 243 -12.91 -2.40 -3.33
N ALA A 244 -13.52 -1.24 -3.56
CA ALA A 244 -12.81 -0.02 -3.97
C ALA A 244 -12.43 0.88 -2.81
N THR A 245 -13.19 0.86 -1.77
CA THR A 245 -12.90 1.62 -0.57
C THR A 245 -12.19 0.77 0.45
N ASN A 246 -11.38 -0.15 0.06
CA ASN A 246 -10.70 -1.02 1.01
C ASN A 246 -10.21 -0.27 2.25
N THR A 247 -11.19 0.17 3.01
CA THR A 247 -11.04 0.64 4.38
C THR A 247 -10.82 -0.54 5.32
N ALA A 248 -11.06 -1.77 4.84
CA ALA A 248 -10.77 -2.97 5.60
C ALA A 248 -9.30 -3.37 5.39
N PRO A 249 -8.45 -3.22 6.41
CA PRO A 249 -7.06 -3.59 6.31
C PRO A 249 -6.89 -5.09 6.05
N ILE A 250 -6.13 -5.44 5.01
CA ILE A 250 -5.86 -6.84 4.65
C ILE A 250 -4.67 -7.34 5.46
N PRO A 251 -4.78 -8.49 6.15
CA PRO A 251 -3.66 -9.10 6.86
C PRO A 251 -2.49 -9.41 5.92
N ALA A 252 -1.28 -9.21 6.40
CA ALA A 252 -0.05 -9.47 5.65
C ALA A 252 0.11 -10.92 5.19
N ASN A 253 -0.53 -11.88 5.87
CA ASN A 253 -0.54 -13.30 5.51
C ASN A 253 -1.68 -13.73 4.58
N SER A 254 -2.52 -12.77 4.08
CA SER A 254 -3.58 -13.09 3.13
C SER A 254 -3.00 -13.44 1.76
N GLU A 255 -3.66 -14.34 1.04
CA GLU A 255 -3.24 -14.72 -0.33
C GLU A 255 -3.49 -13.58 -1.34
N ASN A 256 -4.60 -12.85 -1.19
CA ASN A 256 -4.92 -11.71 -2.05
C ASN A 256 -4.74 -10.40 -1.30
N ARG A 257 -3.75 -9.63 -1.70
CA ARG A 257 -3.39 -8.32 -1.13
C ARG A 257 -3.45 -7.21 -2.17
N VAL A 258 -4.49 -7.25 -2.99
CA VAL A 258 -4.74 -6.24 -4.03
C VAL A 258 -5.92 -5.38 -3.64
N PHE A 259 -5.68 -4.09 -3.44
CA PHE A 259 -6.72 -3.08 -3.23
C PHE A 259 -7.19 -2.53 -4.56
N GLN A 260 -8.48 -2.62 -4.85
CA GLN A 260 -9.04 -1.96 -6.02
C GLN A 260 -9.63 -0.61 -5.62
N ILE A 261 -9.25 0.42 -6.32
CA ILE A 261 -9.72 1.80 -6.13
C ILE A 261 -10.29 2.29 -7.45
N THR A 262 -11.56 2.62 -7.48
CA THR A 262 -12.28 2.97 -8.70
C THR A 262 -12.66 4.45 -8.71
N ASN A 263 -12.34 5.15 -9.79
CA ASN A 263 -12.85 6.49 -10.05
C ASN A 263 -13.82 6.46 -11.24
N THR A 264 -14.90 7.23 -11.07
CA THR A 264 -15.90 7.45 -12.12
C THR A 264 -15.90 8.93 -12.53
N PRO A 265 -16.15 9.23 -13.81
CA PRO A 265 -16.31 10.63 -14.21
C PRO A 265 -17.52 11.25 -13.52
N ILE A 266 -17.39 12.52 -13.15
CA ILE A 266 -18.52 13.28 -12.62
C ILE A 266 -19.45 13.60 -13.78
N THR A 267 -20.62 12.98 -13.79
CA THR A 267 -21.66 13.23 -14.78
C THR A 267 -22.64 14.24 -14.23
N TYR A 268 -22.84 15.32 -14.94
CA TYR A 268 -23.93 16.27 -14.66
C TYR A 268 -25.13 15.87 -15.52
N THR A 269 -26.22 15.46 -14.92
CA THR A 269 -27.51 15.50 -15.59
C THR A 269 -27.87 16.97 -15.77
N LEU A 270 -27.90 17.40 -17.03
CA LEU A 270 -28.49 18.71 -17.31
C LEU A 270 -29.89 18.67 -16.74
N PRO A 271 -30.31 19.72 -15.98
CA PRO A 271 -31.68 19.83 -15.59
C PRO A 271 -32.51 19.72 -16.87
N GLU A 272 -33.54 18.88 -16.86
CA GLU A 272 -34.54 18.90 -17.94
C GLU A 272 -35.15 20.30 -17.96
N THR A 273 -34.49 21.23 -18.64
CA THR A 273 -34.98 22.56 -18.92
C THR A 273 -36.07 22.52 -19.99
N GLY A 274 -36.48 21.34 -20.41
CA GLY A 274 -37.73 21.10 -21.11
C GLY A 274 -38.90 21.47 -20.19
N GLY A 275 -39.08 22.75 -19.90
CA GLY A 275 -40.38 23.25 -19.46
C GLY A 275 -41.46 22.68 -20.38
N ILE A 276 -42.67 22.62 -19.93
CA ILE A 276 -43.89 22.18 -20.64
C ILE A 276 -43.73 22.51 -22.12
N GLY A 277 -43.24 21.55 -22.92
CA GLY A 277 -42.71 21.78 -24.27
C GLY A 277 -43.56 22.74 -25.12
N THR A 278 -43.08 23.15 -26.25
CA THR A 278 -43.77 24.07 -27.16
C THR A 278 -45.22 23.66 -27.48
N LEU A 279 -45.64 22.45 -27.13
CA LEU A 279 -46.97 21.89 -27.39
C LEU A 279 -48.11 22.68 -26.80
N PRO A 280 -48.12 23.18 -25.54
CA PRO A 280 -49.16 24.09 -25.04
C PRO A 280 -49.23 25.42 -25.77
N PHE A 281 -48.09 25.96 -26.13
CA PHE A 281 -47.99 27.21 -26.89
C PHE A 281 -48.41 27.06 -28.33
N THR A 282 -48.11 25.94 -28.95
CA THR A 282 -48.57 25.60 -30.32
C THR A 282 -50.06 25.34 -30.35
N LEU A 283 -50.60 24.58 -29.39
CA LEU A 283 -52.05 24.40 -29.27
C LEU A 283 -52.79 25.68 -28.92
N GLY A 284 -52.27 26.47 -28.01
CA GLY A 284 -52.84 27.80 -27.67
C GLY A 284 -52.83 28.76 -28.87
N GLY A 285 -51.75 28.79 -29.62
CA GLY A 285 -51.64 29.59 -30.85
C GLY A 285 -52.63 29.12 -31.95
N LEU A 286 -52.77 27.83 -32.14
CA LEU A 286 -53.77 27.26 -33.09
C LEU A 286 -55.20 27.56 -32.70
N LEU A 287 -55.54 27.47 -31.44
CA LEU A 287 -56.86 27.83 -30.92
C LEU A 287 -57.17 29.31 -31.11
N LEU A 288 -56.19 30.19 -30.84
CA LEU A 288 -56.37 31.64 -31.07
C LEU A 288 -56.55 31.96 -32.55
N MET A 289 -55.78 31.31 -33.44
CA MET A 289 -55.95 31.49 -34.88
C MET A 289 -57.32 31.02 -35.36
N ALA A 290 -57.79 29.85 -34.88
CA ALA A 290 -59.13 29.35 -35.21
C ALA A 290 -60.25 30.29 -34.72
N ALA A 291 -60.13 30.81 -33.49
CA ALA A 291 -61.08 31.78 -32.95
C ALA A 291 -61.10 33.10 -33.76
N ALA A 292 -59.93 33.61 -34.13
CA ALA A 292 -59.83 34.80 -34.97
C ALA A 292 -60.44 34.59 -36.37
N ALA A 293 -60.21 33.40 -36.99
CA ALA A 293 -60.84 33.07 -38.28
C ALA A 293 -62.37 32.98 -38.19
N LEU A 294 -62.91 32.41 -37.12
CA LEU A 294 -64.38 32.36 -36.89
C LEU A 294 -64.95 33.72 -36.69
N LEU A 295 -64.32 34.64 -35.92
CA LEU A 295 -64.73 35.95 -35.72
C LEU A 295 -64.74 36.79 -37.03
N LEU A 296 -63.68 36.69 -37.81
CA LEU A 296 -63.59 37.29 -39.14
C LEU A 296 -64.66 36.76 -40.08
N GLY A 297 -64.90 35.43 -40.07
CA GLY A 297 -65.98 34.82 -40.88
C GLY A 297 -67.37 35.36 -40.50
N GLN A 298 -67.66 35.54 -39.21
CA GLN A 298 -68.89 36.13 -38.72
C GLN A 298 -69.03 37.56 -39.11
N GLU A 299 -67.96 38.32 -39.03
CA GLU A 299 -67.98 39.76 -39.42
C GLU A 299 -68.24 39.95 -40.94
N ILE A 300 -67.58 39.12 -41.75
CA ILE A 300 -67.78 39.04 -43.20
C ILE A 300 -69.23 38.63 -43.53
N LYS A 301 -69.80 37.69 -42.82
CA LYS A 301 -71.18 37.25 -42.99
C LYS A 301 -72.17 38.39 -42.62
N ARG A 302 -71.97 39.07 -41.48
CA ARG A 302 -72.74 40.22 -41.05
C ARG A 302 -72.73 41.36 -42.07
N ARG A 303 -71.60 41.63 -42.69
CA ARG A 303 -71.45 42.64 -43.72
C ARG A 303 -72.17 42.28 -45.02
N ARG A 304 -72.33 41.02 -45.32
CA ARG A 304 -73.05 40.50 -46.49
C ARG A 304 -74.57 40.50 -46.31
N GLU A 305 -75.06 40.31 -45.10
CA GLU A 305 -76.47 40.23 -44.80
C GLU A 305 -77.06 41.65 -44.44
N GLY A 306 -76.26 42.69 -44.34
CA GLY A 306 -76.62 44.04 -44.01
C GLY A 306 -76.60 45.04 -45.21
N CYS A 307 -76.51 44.49 -46.47
CA CYS A 307 -76.65 45.30 -47.70
C CYS A 307 -77.98 44.96 -48.39
#